data_80e872a8b55ffd0653ad700d3856d736
#
_entry.id   80e872a8b55ffd0653ad700d3856d736
#
_cell.length_a   1.000
_cell.length_b   1.000
_cell.length_c   1.000
_cell.angle_alpha   90.00
_cell.angle_beta   90.00
_cell.angle_gamma   90.00
#
_symmetry.space_group_name_H-M   'P 1'
#
loop_
_entity.id
_entity.type
_entity.pdbx_description
1 polymer ?
#
loop_
_entity_poly.entity_id
_entity_poly.type
_entity_poly.pdbx_seq_one_letter_code
_entity_poly.pdbx_strand_id
1 'polypeptide(L)'
;MSNTLWGFAELVVVPLPEWMAAWATRVAAVIDTLPSQVVVNSLWALTVFQMQKSDIFVSLLLQALRLLTQKSDERHLRSFYDVFQIAAAERVDGLPTADASLLEAAEKAWNTLLAEFAQQRASVDHTTVMSTLRGWA
;
A
#
# COMPACT_ATOMS: atom_id res chain seq x y z
N MET A 1 -5.60 -6.94 -13.86
CA MET A 1 -4.20 -6.42 -13.91
C MET A 1 -3.59 -6.22 -12.54
N SER A 2 -4.23 -5.47 -11.65
CA SER A 2 -3.66 -5.23 -10.31
C SER A 2 -3.63 -6.48 -9.43
N ASN A 3 -4.64 -7.37 -9.54
CA ASN A 3 -4.66 -8.61 -8.78
C ASN A 3 -3.49 -9.52 -9.12
N THR A 4 -3.06 -9.52 -10.39
CA THR A 4 -1.89 -10.28 -10.82
C THR A 4 -0.61 -9.71 -10.21
N LEU A 5 -0.45 -8.38 -10.26
CA LEU A 5 0.71 -7.72 -9.68
C LEU A 5 0.76 -7.92 -8.15
N TRP A 6 -0.39 -7.76 -7.49
CA TRP A 6 -0.52 -7.99 -6.06
C TRP A 6 -0.18 -9.43 -5.68
N GLY A 7 -0.62 -10.40 -6.48
CA GLY A 7 -0.28 -11.81 -6.29
C GLY A 7 1.22 -12.07 -6.37
N PHE A 8 1.92 -11.46 -7.32
CA PHE A 8 3.37 -11.55 -7.39
C PHE A 8 4.03 -10.96 -6.16
N ALA A 9 3.53 -9.82 -5.66
CA ALA A 9 4.07 -9.18 -4.45
C ALA A 9 3.85 -10.05 -3.21
N GLU A 10 2.68 -10.68 -3.06
CA GLU A 10 2.38 -11.60 -1.97
C GLU A 10 3.35 -12.79 -1.94
N LEU A 11 3.72 -13.30 -3.11
CA LEU A 11 4.66 -14.40 -3.25
C LEU A 11 6.12 -13.94 -3.27
N VAL A 12 6.36 -12.64 -3.20
CA VAL A 12 7.69 -12.02 -3.34
C VAL A 12 8.39 -12.46 -4.64
N VAL A 13 7.61 -12.61 -5.70
CA VAL A 13 8.11 -12.94 -7.04
C VAL A 13 8.14 -11.69 -7.90
N VAL A 14 9.34 -11.26 -8.31
CA VAL A 14 9.51 -10.08 -9.15
C VAL A 14 9.20 -10.46 -10.60
N PRO A 15 8.22 -9.80 -11.26
CA PRO A 15 7.91 -10.05 -12.66
C PRO A 15 9.08 -9.71 -13.60
N LEU A 16 9.06 -10.29 -14.79
CA LEU A 16 10.04 -9.95 -15.84
C LEU A 16 9.93 -8.47 -16.21
N PRO A 17 11.07 -7.81 -16.56
CA PRO A 17 11.04 -6.39 -16.94
C PRO A 17 10.10 -6.09 -18.11
N GLU A 18 10.00 -6.96 -19.10
CA GLU A 18 9.10 -6.80 -20.25
C GLU A 18 7.63 -6.83 -19.81
N TRP A 19 7.27 -7.72 -18.89
CA TRP A 19 5.94 -7.80 -18.34
C TRP A 19 5.60 -6.53 -17.55
N MET A 20 6.54 -6.05 -16.74
CA MET A 20 6.36 -4.82 -15.96
C MET A 20 6.18 -3.59 -16.85
N ALA A 21 6.95 -3.48 -17.93
CA ALA A 21 6.83 -2.40 -18.89
C ALA A 21 5.45 -2.41 -19.58
N ALA A 22 4.97 -3.58 -20.00
CA ALA A 22 3.65 -3.73 -20.59
C ALA A 22 2.54 -3.40 -19.60
N TRP A 23 2.66 -3.85 -18.36
CA TRP A 23 1.73 -3.54 -17.29
C TRP A 23 1.65 -2.03 -17.03
N ALA A 24 2.81 -1.38 -16.89
CA ALA A 24 2.89 0.07 -16.65
C ALA A 24 2.25 0.87 -17.78
N THR A 25 2.48 0.49 -19.02
CA THR A 25 1.88 1.14 -20.19
C THR A 25 0.35 1.03 -20.16
N ARG A 26 -0.18 -0.14 -19.86
CA ARG A 26 -1.63 -0.36 -19.81
C ARG A 26 -2.27 0.39 -18.64
N VAL A 27 -1.64 0.38 -17.49
CA VAL A 27 -2.12 1.10 -16.30
C VAL A 27 -2.13 2.60 -16.56
N ALA A 28 -1.06 3.15 -17.14
CA ALA A 28 -0.99 4.57 -17.47
C ALA A 28 -2.12 5.00 -18.42
N ALA A 29 -2.52 4.14 -19.35
CA ALA A 29 -3.59 4.43 -20.31
C ALA A 29 -4.97 4.51 -19.65
N VAL A 30 -5.20 3.83 -18.53
CA VAL A 30 -6.52 3.75 -17.87
C VAL A 30 -6.50 4.30 -16.44
N ILE A 31 -5.43 4.97 -16.06
CA ILE A 31 -5.19 5.38 -14.66
C ILE A 31 -6.35 6.19 -14.07
N ASP A 32 -6.96 7.06 -14.86
CA ASP A 32 -8.06 7.93 -14.41
C ASP A 32 -9.33 7.15 -14.09
N THR A 33 -9.44 5.91 -14.53
CA THR A 33 -10.62 5.07 -14.33
C THR A 33 -10.44 4.03 -13.23
N LEU A 34 -9.23 3.90 -12.66
CA LEU A 34 -8.94 2.87 -11.67
C LEU A 34 -9.57 3.21 -10.31
N PRO A 35 -10.21 2.21 -9.65
CA PRO A 35 -10.68 2.39 -8.27
C PRO A 35 -9.52 2.58 -7.29
N SER A 36 -9.79 3.21 -6.16
CA SER A 36 -8.76 3.46 -5.14
C SER A 36 -8.08 2.19 -4.65
N GLN A 37 -8.84 1.09 -4.50
CA GLN A 37 -8.27 -0.19 -4.08
C GLN A 37 -7.20 -0.69 -5.07
N VAL A 38 -7.48 -0.59 -6.36
CA VAL A 38 -6.54 -1.01 -7.41
C VAL A 38 -5.27 -0.15 -7.38
N VAL A 39 -5.44 1.16 -7.24
CA VAL A 39 -4.31 2.11 -7.19
C VAL A 39 -3.43 1.84 -5.97
N VAL A 40 -4.03 1.72 -4.81
CA VAL A 40 -3.29 1.51 -3.55
C VAL A 40 -2.61 0.14 -3.54
N ASN A 41 -3.27 -0.92 -3.99
CA ASN A 41 -2.67 -2.25 -4.07
C ASN A 41 -1.50 -2.28 -5.06
N SER A 42 -1.60 -1.56 -6.17
CA SER A 42 -0.52 -1.44 -7.14
C SER A 42 0.69 -0.69 -6.56
N LEU A 43 0.45 0.39 -5.82
CA LEU A 43 1.50 1.12 -5.13
C LEU A 43 2.23 0.24 -4.11
N TRP A 44 1.47 -0.53 -3.34
CA TRP A 44 2.04 -1.45 -2.38
C TRP A 44 2.91 -2.50 -3.06
N ALA A 45 2.43 -3.10 -4.15
CA ALA A 45 3.18 -4.09 -4.90
C ALA A 45 4.49 -3.51 -5.46
N LEU A 46 4.44 -2.30 -6.04
CA LEU A 46 5.64 -1.63 -6.55
C LEU A 46 6.64 -1.33 -5.43
N THR A 47 6.14 -1.01 -4.23
CA THR A 47 6.99 -0.80 -3.06
C THR A 47 7.69 -2.11 -2.65
N VAL A 48 6.98 -3.23 -2.65
CA VAL A 48 7.56 -4.55 -2.37
C VAL A 48 8.65 -4.89 -3.38
N PHE A 49 8.45 -4.55 -4.66
CA PHE A 49 9.44 -4.79 -5.72
C PHE A 49 10.55 -3.74 -5.76
N GLN A 50 10.53 -2.77 -4.84
CA GLN A 50 11.51 -1.67 -4.79
C GLN A 50 11.54 -0.83 -6.07
N MET A 51 10.37 -0.57 -6.63
CA MET A 51 10.20 0.19 -7.88
C MET A 51 9.63 1.60 -7.64
N GLN A 52 9.91 2.21 -6.49
CA GLN A 52 9.40 3.54 -6.12
C GLN A 52 9.93 4.67 -7.00
N LYS A 53 11.04 4.44 -7.70
CA LYS A 53 11.65 5.45 -8.59
C LYS A 53 11.09 5.42 -10.02
N SER A 54 10.15 4.53 -10.31
CA SER A 54 9.54 4.44 -11.63
C SER A 54 8.50 5.54 -11.84
N ASP A 55 8.33 5.99 -13.09
CA ASP A 55 7.35 7.01 -13.44
C ASP A 55 5.92 6.57 -13.13
N ILE A 56 5.63 5.28 -13.32
CA ILE A 56 4.30 4.75 -13.03
C ILE A 56 3.98 4.82 -11.53
N PHE A 57 4.96 4.66 -10.66
CA PHE A 57 4.78 4.81 -9.22
C PHE A 57 4.31 6.22 -8.86
N VAL A 58 4.98 7.24 -9.39
CA VAL A 58 4.62 8.65 -9.15
C VAL A 58 3.21 8.95 -9.70
N SER A 59 2.90 8.46 -10.89
CA SER A 59 1.58 8.63 -11.49
C SER A 59 0.46 8.00 -10.66
N LEU A 60 0.70 6.79 -10.14
CA LEU A 60 -0.24 6.10 -9.25
C LEU A 60 -0.36 6.82 -7.90
N LEU A 61 0.73 7.38 -7.39
CA LEU A 61 0.71 8.13 -6.13
C LEU A 61 -0.15 9.39 -6.27
N LEU A 62 -0.01 10.13 -7.37
CA LEU A 62 -0.84 11.29 -7.68
C LEU A 62 -2.33 10.89 -7.78
N GLN A 63 -2.62 9.79 -8.45
CA GLN A 63 -3.99 9.29 -8.58
C GLN A 63 -4.56 8.87 -7.23
N ALA A 64 -3.78 8.23 -6.38
CA ALA A 64 -4.18 7.87 -5.02
C ALA A 64 -4.53 9.11 -4.19
N LEU A 65 -3.70 10.15 -4.25
CA LEU A 65 -3.97 11.41 -3.57
C LEU A 65 -5.31 12.01 -4.02
N ARG A 66 -5.55 12.05 -5.33
CA ARG A 66 -6.79 12.58 -5.88
C ARG A 66 -8.01 11.79 -5.40
N LEU A 67 -7.95 10.47 -5.47
CA LEU A 67 -9.06 9.59 -5.09
C LEU A 67 -9.34 9.64 -3.59
N LEU A 68 -8.32 9.61 -2.75
CA LEU A 68 -8.47 9.62 -1.30
C LEU A 68 -8.87 11.00 -0.77
N THR A 69 -8.56 12.07 -1.48
CA THR A 69 -9.06 13.41 -1.15
C THR A 69 -10.56 13.52 -1.40
N GLN A 70 -11.07 12.87 -2.46
CA GLN A 70 -12.49 12.86 -2.79
C GLN A 70 -13.29 11.94 -1.89
N LYS A 71 -12.78 10.75 -1.61
CA LYS A 71 -13.46 9.76 -0.78
C LYS A 71 -12.42 8.96 0.01
N SER A 72 -12.37 9.20 1.31
CA SER A 72 -11.43 8.53 2.22
C SER A 72 -11.99 7.19 2.69
N ASP A 73 -11.37 6.09 2.26
CA ASP A 73 -11.57 4.77 2.86
C ASP A 73 -10.43 4.52 3.83
N GLU A 74 -10.76 4.20 5.08
CA GLU A 74 -9.76 4.04 6.15
C GLU A 74 -8.71 2.98 5.81
N ARG A 75 -9.11 1.86 5.19
CA ARG A 75 -8.19 0.79 4.81
C ARG A 75 -7.20 1.26 3.74
N HIS A 76 -7.70 2.02 2.77
CA HIS A 76 -6.86 2.58 1.71
C HIS A 76 -5.94 3.67 2.24
N LEU A 77 -6.42 4.49 3.18
CA LEU A 77 -5.59 5.50 3.83
C LEU A 77 -4.42 4.87 4.58
N ARG A 78 -4.64 3.78 5.28
CA ARG A 78 -3.58 3.06 6.01
C ARG A 78 -2.49 2.56 5.06
N SER A 79 -2.89 1.90 3.99
CA SER A 79 -1.94 1.39 2.99
C SER A 79 -1.21 2.52 2.27
N PHE A 80 -1.92 3.60 1.94
CA PHE A 80 -1.34 4.80 1.34
C PHE A 80 -0.31 5.45 2.27
N TYR A 81 -0.62 5.57 3.55
CA TYR A 81 0.30 6.17 4.52
C TYR A 81 1.62 5.41 4.56
N ASP A 82 1.56 4.09 4.62
CA ASP A 82 2.74 3.24 4.66
C ASP A 82 3.60 3.42 3.39
N VAL A 83 2.98 3.35 2.22
CA VAL A 83 3.66 3.56 0.93
C VAL A 83 4.27 4.96 0.86
N PHE A 84 3.53 5.98 1.26
CA PHE A 84 4.00 7.36 1.21
C PHE A 84 5.19 7.59 2.14
N GLN A 85 5.17 7.02 3.35
CA GLN A 85 6.27 7.13 4.30
C GLN A 85 7.55 6.48 3.76
N ILE A 86 7.43 5.31 3.14
CA ILE A 86 8.57 4.63 2.53
C ILE A 86 9.14 5.47 1.39
N ALA A 87 8.30 6.00 0.51
CA ALA A 87 8.72 6.83 -0.61
C ALA A 87 9.41 8.11 -0.13
N ALA A 88 8.88 8.75 0.91
CA ALA A 88 9.48 9.95 1.49
C ALA A 88 10.84 9.65 2.13
N ALA A 89 10.96 8.52 2.84
CA ALA A 89 12.22 8.10 3.47
C ALA A 89 13.30 7.80 2.43
N GLU A 90 12.93 7.27 1.26
CA GLU A 90 13.83 6.98 0.17
C GLU A 90 14.12 8.18 -0.74
N ARG A 91 13.52 9.33 -0.46
CA ARG A 91 13.72 10.59 -1.21
C ARG A 91 13.42 10.40 -2.70
N VAL A 92 12.27 9.81 -3.00
CA VAL A 92 11.82 9.60 -4.38
C VAL A 92 11.63 10.95 -5.08
N ASP A 93 12.23 11.12 -6.26
CA ASP A 93 12.08 12.33 -7.07
C ASP A 93 10.65 12.45 -7.62
N GLY A 94 10.13 13.68 -7.66
CA GLY A 94 8.79 13.93 -8.16
C GLY A 94 7.69 13.55 -7.21
N LEU A 95 8.02 13.27 -5.95
CA LEU A 95 7.02 12.96 -4.92
C LEU A 95 6.06 14.14 -4.77
N PRO A 96 4.74 13.92 -4.93
CA PRO A 96 3.78 15.02 -4.79
C PRO A 96 3.70 15.52 -3.36
N THR A 97 3.41 16.82 -3.22
CA THR A 97 3.09 17.38 -1.91
C THR A 97 1.68 16.96 -1.55
N ALA A 98 1.55 16.13 -0.53
CA ALA A 98 0.24 15.71 -0.05
C ALA A 98 -0.41 16.83 0.77
N ASP A 99 -1.74 16.94 0.67
CA ASP A 99 -2.51 17.81 1.54
C ASP A 99 -2.28 17.42 3.00
N ALA A 100 -2.00 18.39 3.86
CA ALA A 100 -1.77 18.17 5.29
C ALA A 100 -2.95 17.45 5.95
N SER A 101 -4.18 17.79 5.57
CA SER A 101 -5.38 17.14 6.12
C SER A 101 -5.49 15.68 5.70
N LEU A 102 -5.06 15.33 4.50
CA LEU A 102 -5.03 13.94 4.04
C LEU A 102 -3.98 13.13 4.80
N LEU A 103 -2.78 13.69 4.96
CA LEU A 103 -1.72 13.02 5.71
C LEU A 103 -2.11 12.83 7.18
N GLU A 104 -2.75 13.81 7.79
CA GLU A 104 -3.25 13.70 9.16
C GLU A 104 -4.31 12.60 9.28
N ALA A 105 -5.25 12.54 8.34
CA ALA A 105 -6.27 11.49 8.31
C ALA A 105 -5.63 10.11 8.13
N ALA A 106 -4.65 9.99 7.26
CA ALA A 106 -3.93 8.74 7.00
C ALA A 106 -3.13 8.30 8.24
N GLU A 107 -2.45 9.21 8.90
CA GLU A 107 -1.72 8.94 10.14
C GLU A 107 -2.66 8.48 11.25
N LYS A 108 -3.81 9.13 11.39
CA LYS A 108 -4.83 8.75 12.36
C LYS A 108 -5.34 7.33 12.10
N ALA A 109 -5.62 7.00 10.84
CA ALA A 109 -6.08 5.66 10.47
C ALA A 109 -5.02 4.60 10.78
N TRP A 110 -3.75 4.90 10.53
CA TRP A 110 -2.63 4.02 10.86
C TRP A 110 -2.52 3.81 12.37
N ASN A 111 -2.58 4.88 13.16
CA ASN A 111 -2.49 4.80 14.62
C ASN A 111 -3.68 4.03 15.23
N THR A 112 -4.87 4.16 14.64
CA THR A 112 -6.05 3.38 15.03
C THR A 112 -5.80 1.89 14.81
N LEU A 113 -5.23 1.52 13.66
CA LEU A 113 -4.88 0.13 13.38
C LEU A 113 -3.87 -0.43 14.39
N LEU A 114 -2.85 0.35 14.71
CA LEU A 114 -1.84 -0.06 15.71
C LEU A 114 -2.46 -0.26 17.09
N ALA A 115 -3.38 0.63 17.49
CA ALA A 115 -4.07 0.53 18.78
C ALA A 115 -4.97 -0.72 18.83
N GLU A 116 -5.72 -1.01 17.77
CA GLU A 116 -6.53 -2.21 17.67
C GLU A 116 -5.68 -3.47 17.75
N PHE A 117 -4.53 -3.46 17.08
CA PHE A 117 -3.59 -4.58 17.10
C PHE A 117 -3.05 -4.82 18.52
N ALA A 118 -2.71 -3.76 19.24
CA ALA A 118 -2.26 -3.84 20.61
C ALA A 118 -3.34 -4.39 21.54
N GLN A 119 -4.60 -3.99 21.35
CA GLN A 119 -5.73 -4.52 22.12
C GLN A 119 -5.95 -6.01 21.85
N GLN A 120 -5.86 -6.44 20.61
CA GLN A 120 -5.97 -7.86 20.26
C GLN A 120 -4.88 -8.69 20.91
N ARG A 121 -3.65 -8.18 20.93
CA ARG A 121 -2.54 -8.84 21.61
C ARG A 121 -2.78 -8.95 23.12
N ALA A 122 -3.29 -7.89 23.75
CA ALA A 122 -3.58 -7.87 25.18
C ALA A 122 -4.74 -8.80 25.55
N SER A 123 -5.71 -9.00 24.67
CA SER A 123 -6.88 -9.86 24.90
C SER A 123 -6.61 -11.34 24.59
N VAL A 124 -5.52 -11.67 23.92
CA VAL A 124 -5.17 -13.07 23.65
C VAL A 124 -4.78 -13.74 24.96
N ASP A 125 -5.56 -14.75 25.34
CA ASP A 125 -5.34 -15.54 26.53
C ASP A 125 -3.99 -16.29 26.42
N HIS A 126 -3.20 -16.23 27.47
CA HIS A 126 -1.94 -16.94 27.57
C HIS A 126 -2.10 -18.44 27.25
N THR A 127 -3.18 -19.05 27.71
CA THR A 127 -3.49 -20.45 27.44
C THR A 127 -3.65 -20.71 25.94
N THR A 128 -4.31 -19.80 25.20
CA THR A 128 -4.48 -19.89 23.77
C THR A 128 -3.13 -19.81 23.03
N VAL A 129 -2.27 -18.87 23.45
CA VAL A 129 -0.92 -18.72 22.88
C VAL A 129 -0.11 -20.00 23.09
N MET A 130 -0.10 -20.53 24.29
CA MET A 130 0.64 -21.76 24.62
C MET A 130 0.11 -22.95 23.84
N SER A 131 -1.21 -23.07 23.70
CA SER A 131 -1.84 -24.13 22.90
C SER A 131 -1.42 -24.06 21.44
N THR A 132 -1.38 -22.85 20.86
CA THR A 132 -0.95 -22.63 19.48
C THR A 132 0.53 -23.00 19.31
N LEU A 133 1.40 -22.59 20.24
CA LEU A 133 2.81 -22.91 20.19
C LEU A 133 3.06 -24.43 20.29
N ARG A 134 2.31 -25.13 21.14
CA ARG A 134 2.38 -26.59 21.22
C ARG A 134 1.98 -27.27 19.93
N GLY A 135 0.99 -26.71 19.22
CA GLY A 135 0.57 -27.23 17.92
C GLY A 135 1.65 -27.11 16.85
N TRP A 136 2.63 -26.21 17.03
CA TRP A 136 3.76 -26.03 16.11
C TRP A 136 4.98 -26.88 16.46
N ALA A 137 4.99 -27.42 17.65
CA ALA A 137 6.05 -28.32 18.08
C ALA A 137 5.79 -29.73 17.55
#